data_d1cffecd8ebd5114d571c1e0eb71e3a7
#
_entry.id   d1cffecd8ebd5114d571c1e0eb71e3a7
#
_cell.length_a   1.000
_cell.length_b   1.000
_cell.length_c   1.000
_cell.angle_alpha   90.00
_cell.angle_beta   90.00
_cell.angle_gamma   90.00
#
_symmetry.space_group_name_H-M   'P 1'
#
loop_
_entity.id
_entity.type
_entity.pdbx_description
1 polymer ?
#
loop_
_entity_poly.entity_id
_entity_poly.type
_entity_poly.pdbx_seq_one_letter_code
_entity_poly.pdbx_strand_id
1 'polypeptide(L)'
;MRLTGIDQAQLDHGVPLAEAMESFHRFCGDDAVFLTWGPDDMPMLFDNLRANKLSYDFLGRYYDMQPMFNRETDGQKRQRSLEYAMEYFGIEMTLPAHDALNDALFTARVAQRLNIAEGIRAADADSGDYLYEELFGDADSGERGFATVDAALAIPALRAPVCPTCQKPLVMKEPMLHAKGQKYQALYACEEHGEMMLLATVRKNINETFRMRVILLRPDEERLTRYREKLAGEREFRRAHRRRGRGPKKEGTKATSKADAPIDN
;
A
#
# COMPACT_ATOMS: atom_id res chain seq x y z
N MET A 1 -23.74 -6.68 10.92
CA MET A 1 -25.20 -6.51 10.78
C MET A 1 -25.73 -5.06 10.88
N ARG A 2 -25.06 -4.13 11.54
CA ARG A 2 -25.59 -2.75 11.65
C ARG A 2 -25.21 -1.79 10.51
N LEU A 3 -24.15 -2.08 9.77
CA LEU A 3 -23.65 -1.17 8.72
C LEU A 3 -24.36 -1.42 7.37
N THR A 4 -24.37 -2.67 6.90
CA THR A 4 -24.91 -3.03 5.58
C THR A 4 -26.41 -3.36 5.59
N GLY A 5 -27.01 -3.59 6.77
CA GLY A 5 -28.40 -4.03 6.88
C GLY A 5 -28.68 -5.46 6.43
N ILE A 6 -27.70 -6.21 5.94
CA ILE A 6 -27.85 -7.58 5.47
C ILE A 6 -28.18 -8.50 6.66
N ASP A 7 -29.31 -9.21 6.58
CA ASP A 7 -29.75 -10.18 7.58
C ASP A 7 -29.38 -11.63 7.18
N GLN A 8 -29.63 -12.59 8.09
CA GLN A 8 -29.29 -13.99 7.85
C GLN A 8 -30.11 -14.60 6.70
N ALA A 9 -31.37 -14.21 6.54
CA ALA A 9 -32.21 -14.73 5.48
C ALA A 9 -31.70 -14.28 4.10
N GLN A 10 -31.22 -13.06 3.98
CA GLN A 10 -30.59 -12.56 2.76
C GLN A 10 -29.30 -13.32 2.45
N LEU A 11 -28.47 -13.60 3.46
CA LEU A 11 -27.25 -14.41 3.31
C LEU A 11 -27.57 -15.85 2.86
N ASP A 12 -28.59 -16.46 3.42
CA ASP A 12 -29.00 -17.82 3.08
C ASP A 12 -29.54 -17.95 1.63
N HIS A 13 -30.02 -16.85 1.06
CA HIS A 13 -30.48 -16.77 -0.33
C HIS A 13 -29.41 -16.23 -1.29
N GLY A 14 -28.22 -15.92 -0.79
CA GLY A 14 -27.09 -15.44 -1.60
C GLY A 14 -26.64 -16.50 -2.59
N VAL A 15 -26.18 -16.06 -3.77
CA VAL A 15 -25.59 -16.96 -4.76
C VAL A 15 -24.09 -17.13 -4.47
N PRO A 16 -23.48 -18.27 -4.86
CA PRO A 16 -22.03 -18.46 -4.77
C PRO A 16 -21.26 -17.37 -5.50
N LEU A 17 -20.10 -16.95 -4.96
CA LEU A 17 -19.28 -15.91 -5.55
C LEU A 17 -18.93 -16.19 -7.03
N ALA A 18 -18.64 -17.44 -7.37
CA ALA A 18 -18.34 -17.83 -8.75
C ALA A 18 -19.50 -17.52 -9.72
N GLU A 19 -20.72 -17.84 -9.33
CA GLU A 19 -21.93 -17.56 -10.12
C GLU A 19 -22.20 -16.05 -10.23
N ALA A 20 -22.04 -15.32 -9.14
CA ALA A 20 -22.15 -13.87 -9.12
C ALA A 20 -21.15 -13.22 -10.07
N MET A 21 -19.89 -13.68 -10.06
CA MET A 21 -18.82 -13.15 -10.92
C MET A 21 -19.02 -13.51 -12.39
N GLU A 22 -19.52 -14.69 -12.71
CA GLU A 22 -19.86 -15.06 -14.08
C GLU A 22 -20.99 -14.18 -14.63
N SER A 23 -22.00 -13.92 -13.81
CA SER A 23 -23.11 -13.02 -14.18
C SER A 23 -22.64 -11.58 -14.34
N PHE A 24 -21.74 -11.13 -13.48
CA PHE A 24 -21.14 -9.80 -13.53
C PHE A 24 -20.26 -9.63 -14.77
N HIS A 25 -19.41 -10.63 -15.09
CA HIS A 25 -18.60 -10.61 -16.32
C HIS A 25 -19.47 -10.55 -17.58
N ARG A 26 -20.53 -11.36 -17.66
CA ARG A 26 -21.49 -11.30 -18.78
C ARG A 26 -22.15 -9.94 -18.92
N PHE A 27 -22.45 -9.28 -17.82
CA PHE A 27 -23.01 -7.93 -17.82
C PHE A 27 -22.03 -6.87 -18.29
N CYS A 28 -20.76 -6.92 -17.81
CA CYS A 28 -19.74 -5.92 -18.12
C CYS A 28 -19.06 -6.14 -19.47
N GLY A 29 -18.88 -7.40 -19.91
CA GLY A 29 -18.01 -7.77 -21.03
C GLY A 29 -16.53 -7.64 -20.71
N ASP A 30 -15.68 -7.87 -21.73
CA ASP A 30 -14.23 -7.95 -21.57
C ASP A 30 -13.51 -6.58 -21.58
N ASP A 31 -14.11 -5.54 -22.13
CA ASP A 31 -13.49 -4.21 -22.32
C ASP A 31 -13.99 -3.16 -21.32
N ALA A 32 -14.63 -3.58 -20.24
CA ALA A 32 -15.19 -2.67 -19.26
C ALA A 32 -14.08 -1.91 -18.50
N VAL A 33 -14.38 -0.64 -18.18
CA VAL A 33 -13.59 0.19 -17.29
C VAL A 33 -14.37 0.38 -16.01
N PHE A 34 -13.77 -0.01 -14.87
CA PHE A 34 -14.43 0.05 -13.58
C PHE A 34 -14.04 1.32 -12.84
N LEU A 35 -15.02 1.97 -12.24
CA LEU A 35 -14.84 3.16 -11.42
C LEU A 35 -15.33 2.86 -10.00
N THR A 36 -14.50 3.15 -9.01
CA THR A 36 -14.82 2.96 -7.59
C THR A 36 -14.76 4.30 -6.85
N TRP A 37 -15.46 4.39 -5.73
CA TRP A 37 -15.33 5.52 -4.82
C TRP A 37 -14.37 5.16 -3.70
N GLY A 38 -13.08 5.31 -3.97
CA GLY A 38 -11.99 4.99 -3.05
C GLY A 38 -11.12 3.82 -3.52
N PRO A 39 -9.96 3.64 -2.87
CA PRO A 39 -8.92 2.72 -3.34
C PRO A 39 -9.12 1.27 -2.87
N ASP A 40 -10.10 0.97 -2.02
CA ASP A 40 -10.14 -0.30 -1.29
C ASP A 40 -11.01 -1.38 -1.97
N ASP A 41 -12.02 -1.01 -2.76
CA ASP A 41 -13.00 -1.95 -3.34
C ASP A 41 -12.34 -2.99 -4.24
N MET A 42 -11.53 -2.56 -5.21
CA MET A 42 -10.90 -3.49 -6.15
C MET A 42 -9.87 -4.42 -5.50
N PRO A 43 -8.97 -3.94 -4.63
CA PRO A 43 -8.10 -4.84 -3.87
C PRO A 43 -8.86 -5.88 -3.02
N MET A 44 -9.96 -5.48 -2.39
CA MET A 44 -10.81 -6.42 -1.63
C MET A 44 -11.46 -7.46 -2.53
N LEU A 45 -11.96 -7.04 -3.70
CA LEU A 45 -12.53 -7.96 -4.68
C LEU A 45 -11.47 -8.95 -5.17
N PHE A 46 -10.29 -8.49 -5.59
CA PHE A 46 -9.20 -9.36 -6.02
C PHE A 46 -8.77 -10.35 -4.93
N ASP A 47 -8.68 -9.92 -3.67
CA ASP A 47 -8.34 -10.81 -2.57
C ASP A 47 -9.39 -11.92 -2.38
N ASN A 48 -10.69 -11.61 -2.55
CA ASN A 48 -11.75 -12.60 -2.49
C ASN A 48 -11.73 -13.57 -3.69
N LEU A 49 -11.49 -13.05 -4.89
CA LEU A 49 -11.42 -13.89 -6.11
C LEU A 49 -10.25 -14.86 -6.02
N ARG A 50 -9.07 -14.39 -5.61
CA ARG A 50 -7.91 -15.25 -5.36
C ARG A 50 -8.19 -16.32 -4.34
N ALA A 51 -8.77 -15.96 -3.19
CA ALA A 51 -9.10 -16.93 -2.13
C ALA A 51 -10.02 -18.05 -2.63
N ASN A 52 -10.88 -17.76 -3.61
CA ASN A 52 -11.79 -18.70 -4.22
C ASN A 52 -11.27 -19.29 -5.55
N LYS A 53 -10.03 -18.99 -5.96
CA LYS A 53 -9.38 -19.47 -7.20
C LYS A 53 -10.20 -19.12 -8.47
N LEU A 54 -10.80 -17.94 -8.48
CA LEU A 54 -11.59 -17.42 -9.61
C LEU A 54 -10.73 -16.46 -10.44
N SER A 55 -10.86 -16.53 -11.79
CA SER A 55 -10.24 -15.56 -12.67
C SER A 55 -10.85 -14.18 -12.51
N TYR A 56 -10.02 -13.14 -12.71
CA TYR A 56 -10.39 -11.74 -12.69
C TYR A 56 -9.83 -10.94 -13.87
N ASP A 57 -9.42 -11.64 -14.93
CA ASP A 57 -8.77 -11.03 -16.09
C ASP A 57 -9.61 -9.94 -16.75
N PHE A 58 -10.94 -10.08 -16.76
CA PHE A 58 -11.86 -9.07 -17.28
C PHE A 58 -11.92 -7.77 -16.43
N LEU A 59 -11.39 -7.77 -15.20
CA LEU A 59 -11.29 -6.60 -14.32
C LEU A 59 -10.01 -5.77 -14.56
N GLY A 60 -9.46 -5.83 -15.78
CA GLY A 60 -8.12 -5.30 -16.09
C GLY A 60 -7.96 -3.79 -15.93
N ARG A 61 -9.02 -2.99 -16.12
CA ARG A 61 -8.94 -1.52 -16.03
C ARG A 61 -9.90 -0.98 -14.97
N TYR A 62 -9.34 -0.40 -13.93
CA TYR A 62 -10.12 0.21 -12.85
C TYR A 62 -9.45 1.49 -12.31
N TYR A 63 -10.26 2.44 -11.85
CA TYR A 63 -9.80 3.73 -11.36
C TYR A 63 -10.57 4.16 -10.12
N ASP A 64 -9.84 4.73 -9.16
CA ASP A 64 -10.41 5.45 -8.02
C ASP A 64 -10.85 6.85 -8.47
N MET A 65 -12.12 7.19 -8.23
CA MET A 65 -12.69 8.48 -8.60
C MET A 65 -12.39 9.60 -7.60
N GLN A 66 -11.96 9.32 -6.39
CA GLN A 66 -11.65 10.36 -5.40
C GLN A 66 -10.54 11.32 -5.85
N PRO A 67 -9.41 10.86 -6.43
CA PRO A 67 -8.44 11.78 -7.03
C PRO A 67 -9.00 12.63 -8.16
N MET A 68 -9.92 12.08 -8.98
CA MET A 68 -10.58 12.83 -10.06
C MET A 68 -11.46 13.94 -9.48
N PHE A 69 -12.32 13.59 -8.51
CA PHE A 69 -13.15 14.55 -7.80
C PHE A 69 -12.32 15.65 -7.12
N ASN A 70 -11.28 15.28 -6.40
CA ASN A 70 -10.42 16.24 -5.73
C ASN A 70 -9.74 17.22 -6.69
N ARG A 71 -9.34 16.75 -7.89
CA ARG A 71 -8.72 17.59 -8.92
C ARG A 71 -9.69 18.62 -9.47
N GLU A 72 -10.94 18.23 -9.69
CA GLU A 72 -11.96 19.11 -10.25
C GLU A 72 -12.61 20.05 -9.23
N THR A 73 -12.37 19.84 -7.94
CA THR A 73 -12.96 20.66 -6.87
C THR A 73 -11.92 21.55 -6.21
N ASP A 74 -11.21 21.07 -5.19
CA ASP A 74 -10.28 21.89 -4.36
C ASP A 74 -8.81 21.54 -4.56
N GLY A 75 -8.47 20.55 -5.38
CA GLY A 75 -7.11 20.09 -5.66
C GLY A 75 -6.41 19.40 -4.49
N GLN A 76 -7.09 19.17 -3.36
CA GLN A 76 -6.48 18.62 -2.16
C GLN A 76 -6.46 17.10 -2.21
N LYS A 77 -5.30 16.49 -1.93
CA LYS A 77 -5.13 15.03 -1.83
C LYS A 77 -5.64 14.51 -0.49
N ARG A 78 -6.97 14.37 -0.33
CA ARG A 78 -7.58 13.79 0.87
C ARG A 78 -8.74 12.88 0.53
N GLN A 79 -9.03 11.92 1.41
CA GLN A 79 -10.22 11.09 1.27
C GLN A 79 -11.47 11.92 1.57
N ARG A 80 -12.49 11.72 0.72
CA ARG A 80 -13.84 12.30 0.87
C ARG A 80 -14.85 11.17 0.87
N SER A 81 -15.90 11.26 1.67
CA SER A 81 -16.99 10.30 1.59
C SER A 81 -17.81 10.49 0.30
N LEU A 82 -18.53 9.47 -0.11
CA LEU A 82 -19.44 9.56 -1.26
C LEU A 82 -20.56 10.58 -1.00
N GLU A 83 -21.07 10.63 0.24
CA GLU A 83 -22.07 11.60 0.67
C GLU A 83 -21.56 13.04 0.51
N TYR A 84 -20.29 13.30 0.85
CA TYR A 84 -19.70 14.63 0.63
C TYR A 84 -19.69 15.03 -0.85
N ALA A 85 -19.35 14.10 -1.74
CA ALA A 85 -19.34 14.37 -3.17
C ALA A 85 -20.76 14.57 -3.74
N MET A 86 -21.73 13.82 -3.23
CA MET A 86 -23.14 14.00 -3.57
C MET A 86 -23.64 15.37 -3.14
N GLU A 87 -23.38 15.76 -1.89
CA GLU A 87 -23.74 17.08 -1.37
C GLU A 87 -23.10 18.20 -2.19
N TYR A 88 -21.81 18.08 -2.51
CA TYR A 88 -21.08 19.05 -3.33
C TYR A 88 -21.72 19.28 -4.70
N PHE A 89 -22.23 18.23 -5.35
CA PHE A 89 -22.91 18.32 -6.65
C PHE A 89 -24.43 18.51 -6.55
N GLY A 90 -24.99 18.65 -5.36
CA GLY A 90 -26.45 18.78 -5.18
C GLY A 90 -27.21 17.52 -5.58
N ILE A 91 -26.62 16.34 -5.42
CA ILE A 91 -27.26 15.05 -5.73
C ILE A 91 -27.99 14.57 -4.47
N GLU A 92 -29.31 14.45 -4.55
CA GLU A 92 -30.12 13.97 -3.43
C GLU A 92 -29.89 12.49 -3.16
N MET A 93 -29.75 12.13 -1.90
CA MET A 93 -29.66 10.74 -1.43
C MET A 93 -31.09 10.19 -1.25
N THR A 94 -31.65 9.66 -2.34
CA THR A 94 -33.02 9.17 -2.38
C THR A 94 -33.18 7.71 -1.91
N LEU A 95 -32.08 7.01 -1.65
CA LEU A 95 -32.02 5.61 -1.25
C LEU A 95 -31.10 5.46 -0.03
N PRO A 96 -31.27 4.40 0.79
CA PRO A 96 -30.38 4.14 1.93
C PRO A 96 -28.92 3.99 1.49
N ALA A 97 -28.00 4.64 2.24
CA ALA A 97 -26.56 4.40 2.09
C ALA A 97 -26.16 3.04 2.68
N HIS A 98 -24.94 2.59 2.37
CA HIS A 98 -24.38 1.30 2.79
C HIS A 98 -25.09 0.06 2.22
N ASP A 99 -25.85 0.25 1.16
CA ASP A 99 -26.30 -0.80 0.25
C ASP A 99 -25.45 -0.73 -1.01
N ALA A 100 -24.82 -1.83 -1.40
CA ALA A 100 -23.83 -1.85 -2.47
C ALA A 100 -24.39 -1.37 -3.83
N LEU A 101 -25.65 -1.69 -4.13
CA LEU A 101 -26.30 -1.24 -5.36
C LEU A 101 -26.60 0.25 -5.34
N ASN A 102 -27.07 0.77 -4.19
CA ASN A 102 -27.34 2.19 -4.02
C ASN A 102 -26.04 3.00 -4.06
N ASP A 103 -24.99 2.53 -3.42
CA ASP A 103 -23.67 3.19 -3.42
C ASP A 103 -23.07 3.19 -4.83
N ALA A 104 -23.22 2.11 -5.60
CA ALA A 104 -22.83 2.07 -7.01
C ALA A 104 -23.63 3.07 -7.85
N LEU A 105 -24.96 3.18 -7.65
CA LEU A 105 -25.80 4.16 -8.32
C LEU A 105 -25.39 5.60 -7.98
N PHE A 106 -25.13 5.90 -6.73
CA PHE A 106 -24.66 7.23 -6.29
C PHE A 106 -23.28 7.54 -6.87
N THR A 107 -22.36 6.55 -6.87
CA THR A 107 -21.06 6.68 -7.53
C THR A 107 -21.21 7.00 -9.02
N ALA A 108 -22.13 6.34 -9.73
CA ALA A 108 -22.40 6.62 -11.11
C ALA A 108 -22.99 8.04 -11.34
N ARG A 109 -23.84 8.53 -10.44
CA ARG A 109 -24.36 9.90 -10.49
C ARG A 109 -23.26 10.94 -10.27
N VAL A 110 -22.33 10.69 -9.37
CA VAL A 110 -21.14 11.54 -9.17
C VAL A 110 -20.24 11.49 -10.40
N ALA A 111 -20.01 10.30 -10.99
CA ALA A 111 -19.23 10.14 -12.21
C ALA A 111 -19.76 10.99 -13.38
N GLN A 112 -21.09 11.12 -13.52
CA GLN A 112 -21.73 11.97 -14.54
C GLN A 112 -21.45 13.47 -14.37
N ARG A 113 -20.94 13.91 -13.22
CA ARG A 113 -20.60 15.30 -12.93
C ARG A 113 -19.11 15.59 -13.12
N LEU A 114 -18.29 14.55 -13.34
CA LEU A 114 -16.84 14.63 -13.48
C LEU A 114 -16.42 14.45 -14.94
N ASN A 115 -15.28 15.02 -15.30
CA ASN A 115 -14.62 14.72 -16.57
C ASN A 115 -13.82 13.40 -16.45
N ILE A 116 -14.54 12.28 -16.47
CA ILE A 116 -13.94 10.94 -16.29
C ILE A 116 -12.83 10.68 -17.32
N ALA A 117 -12.99 11.10 -18.58
CA ALA A 117 -11.99 10.89 -19.62
C ALA A 117 -10.65 11.60 -19.27
N GLU A 118 -10.71 12.81 -18.74
CA GLU A 118 -9.54 13.54 -18.27
C GLU A 118 -8.97 12.89 -17.00
N GLY A 119 -9.87 12.48 -16.08
CA GLY A 119 -9.48 11.77 -14.87
C GLY A 119 -8.69 10.49 -15.14
N ILE A 120 -9.15 9.68 -16.11
CA ILE A 120 -8.46 8.47 -16.56
C ILE A 120 -7.10 8.81 -17.19
N ARG A 121 -7.05 9.78 -18.13
CA ARG A 121 -5.78 10.18 -18.75
C ARG A 121 -4.75 10.62 -17.71
N ALA A 122 -5.18 11.36 -16.72
CA ALA A 122 -4.29 11.81 -15.68
C ALA A 122 -3.86 10.69 -14.72
N ALA A 123 -4.76 9.74 -14.42
CA ALA A 123 -4.41 8.56 -13.64
C ALA A 123 -3.42 7.65 -14.41
N ASP A 124 -3.64 7.47 -15.71
CA ASP A 124 -2.72 6.72 -16.60
C ASP A 124 -1.36 7.41 -16.71
N ALA A 125 -1.33 8.74 -16.78
CA ALA A 125 -0.09 9.51 -16.76
C ALA A 125 0.64 9.39 -15.41
N ASP A 126 -0.11 9.45 -14.29
CA ASP A 126 0.45 9.24 -12.96
C ASP A 126 0.92 7.79 -12.73
N SER A 127 0.25 6.80 -13.37
CA SER A 127 0.67 5.38 -13.31
C SER A 127 1.84 5.07 -14.25
N GLY A 128 2.08 5.89 -15.26
CA GLY A 128 3.23 5.78 -16.17
C GLY A 128 4.58 5.97 -15.50
N ASP A 129 4.61 6.42 -14.25
CA ASP A 129 5.83 6.52 -13.43
C ASP A 129 6.29 5.18 -12.82
N TYR A 130 5.48 4.12 -12.89
CA TYR A 130 5.90 2.78 -12.43
C TYR A 130 6.75 2.13 -13.50
N LEU A 131 8.04 2.07 -13.26
CA LEU A 131 9.00 1.42 -14.16
C LEU A 131 8.95 -0.10 -14.03
N TYR A 132 8.50 -0.60 -12.89
CA TYR A 132 8.49 -2.03 -12.56
C TYR A 132 7.52 -2.30 -11.40
N GLU A 133 6.80 -3.41 -11.49
CA GLU A 133 5.96 -3.91 -10.40
C GLU A 133 6.09 -5.42 -10.29
N GLU A 134 6.21 -5.95 -9.08
CA GLU A 134 6.28 -7.37 -8.80
C GLU A 134 5.60 -7.72 -7.47
N LEU A 135 5.01 -8.90 -7.43
CA LEU A 135 4.35 -9.46 -6.26
C LEU A 135 5.11 -10.68 -5.76
N PHE A 136 5.46 -10.69 -4.48
CA PHE A 136 6.18 -11.77 -3.82
C PHE A 136 5.33 -12.39 -2.71
N GLY A 137 5.47 -13.71 -2.52
CA GLY A 137 4.82 -14.41 -1.40
C GLY A 137 3.31 -14.52 -1.54
N ASP A 138 2.77 -14.40 -2.75
CA ASP A 138 1.36 -14.66 -3.03
C ASP A 138 1.15 -16.15 -3.31
N ALA A 139 0.14 -16.73 -2.67
CA ALA A 139 -0.19 -18.15 -2.84
C ALA A 139 -0.58 -18.50 -4.29
N ASP A 140 -1.10 -17.53 -5.05
CA ASP A 140 -1.52 -17.75 -6.45
C ASP A 140 -0.35 -17.78 -7.43
N SER A 141 0.77 -17.11 -7.13
CA SER A 141 2.01 -17.20 -7.93
C SER A 141 2.79 -18.49 -7.72
N GLY A 142 2.31 -19.39 -6.84
CA GLY A 142 3.01 -20.61 -6.44
C GLY A 142 4.11 -20.38 -5.40
N GLU A 143 4.37 -19.14 -5.04
CA GLU A 143 5.30 -18.80 -3.97
C GLU A 143 4.61 -18.92 -2.59
N ARG A 144 5.32 -19.55 -1.65
CA ARG A 144 4.84 -19.58 -0.26
C ARG A 144 4.94 -18.17 0.33
N GLY A 145 3.86 -17.71 0.96
CA GLY A 145 3.86 -16.44 1.70
C GLY A 145 4.96 -16.39 2.77
N PHE A 146 5.39 -15.20 3.10
CA PHE A 146 6.39 -14.98 4.16
C PHE A 146 5.80 -15.21 5.54
N ALA A 147 6.57 -15.80 6.44
CA ALA A 147 6.13 -16.03 7.82
C ALA A 147 5.99 -14.72 8.63
N THR A 148 6.81 -13.71 8.32
CA THR A 148 6.83 -12.42 9.01
C THR A 148 7.07 -11.28 8.03
N VAL A 149 6.77 -10.05 8.46
CA VAL A 149 7.10 -8.83 7.70
C VAL A 149 8.62 -8.69 7.50
N ASP A 150 9.41 -9.02 8.52
CA ASP A 150 10.88 -8.96 8.43
C ASP A 150 11.43 -9.96 7.41
N ALA A 151 10.82 -11.15 7.31
CA ALA A 151 11.18 -12.13 6.29
C ALA A 151 10.88 -11.61 4.88
N ALA A 152 9.74 -10.96 4.68
CA ALA A 152 9.40 -10.32 3.42
C ALA A 152 10.42 -9.22 3.04
N LEU A 153 10.78 -8.36 3.99
CA LEU A 153 11.74 -7.27 3.77
C LEU A 153 13.20 -7.75 3.60
N ALA A 154 13.50 -8.99 3.92
CA ALA A 154 14.85 -9.56 3.83
C ALA A 154 15.18 -10.20 2.47
N ILE A 155 14.23 -10.26 1.53
CA ILE A 155 14.46 -10.92 0.24
C ILE A 155 15.57 -10.24 -0.57
N PRO A 156 16.33 -11.03 -1.37
CA PRO A 156 17.43 -10.51 -2.21
C PRO A 156 16.99 -9.43 -3.20
N ALA A 157 15.79 -9.53 -3.76
CA ALA A 157 15.23 -8.57 -4.71
C ALA A 157 15.13 -7.13 -4.14
N LEU A 158 14.95 -6.98 -2.82
CA LEU A 158 14.97 -5.66 -2.18
C LEU A 158 16.38 -5.15 -1.89
N ARG A 159 17.38 -6.03 -1.82
CA ARG A 159 18.76 -5.63 -1.53
C ARG A 159 19.52 -5.20 -2.76
N ALA A 160 19.23 -5.82 -3.88
CA ALA A 160 19.87 -5.55 -5.16
C ALA A 160 18.83 -5.58 -6.30
N PRO A 161 17.88 -4.62 -6.31
CA PRO A 161 16.94 -4.51 -7.40
C PRO A 161 17.69 -4.17 -8.69
N VAL A 162 17.11 -4.56 -9.83
CA VAL A 162 17.68 -4.24 -11.13
C VAL A 162 16.97 -3.06 -11.77
N CYS A 163 17.71 -2.30 -12.55
CA CYS A 163 17.11 -1.22 -13.36
C CYS A 163 16.21 -1.85 -14.43
N PRO A 164 14.92 -1.50 -14.50
CA PRO A 164 14.02 -2.10 -15.48
C PRO A 164 14.38 -1.72 -16.93
N THR A 165 15.13 -0.64 -17.14
CA THR A 165 15.52 -0.17 -18.47
C THR A 165 16.78 -0.88 -18.99
N CYS A 166 17.86 -0.99 -18.18
CA CYS A 166 19.13 -1.55 -18.62
C CYS A 166 19.53 -2.86 -17.95
N GLN A 167 18.68 -3.39 -17.05
CA GLN A 167 18.89 -4.64 -16.31
C GLN A 167 20.17 -4.69 -15.45
N LYS A 168 20.84 -3.53 -15.25
CA LYS A 168 21.99 -3.42 -14.36
C LYS A 168 21.52 -3.33 -12.90
N PRO A 169 22.30 -3.84 -11.93
CA PRO A 169 21.99 -3.69 -10.52
C PRO A 169 21.91 -2.22 -10.13
N LEU A 170 20.91 -1.88 -9.33
CA LEU A 170 20.75 -0.57 -8.72
C LEU A 170 21.61 -0.46 -7.46
N VAL A 171 22.20 0.71 -7.25
CA VAL A 171 22.98 1.02 -6.04
C VAL A 171 22.09 1.73 -5.03
N MET A 172 21.99 1.18 -3.81
CA MET A 172 21.25 1.81 -2.72
C MET A 172 21.92 3.13 -2.33
N LYS A 173 21.19 4.23 -2.45
CA LYS A 173 21.64 5.56 -2.03
C LYS A 173 21.25 5.85 -0.58
N GLU A 174 20.05 5.46 -0.21
CA GLU A 174 19.51 5.67 1.12
C GLU A 174 18.76 4.41 1.58
N PRO A 175 18.81 4.09 2.90
CA PRO A 175 18.29 2.86 3.44
C PRO A 175 16.77 2.78 3.37
N MET A 176 16.26 1.55 3.51
CA MET A 176 14.83 1.29 3.65
C MET A 176 14.26 2.00 4.89
N LEU A 177 13.21 2.78 4.68
CA LEU A 177 12.43 3.46 5.72
C LEU A 177 11.04 2.86 5.82
N HIS A 178 10.54 2.70 7.04
CA HIS A 178 9.14 2.44 7.31
C HIS A 178 8.33 3.73 7.07
N ALA A 179 7.46 3.75 6.07
CA ALA A 179 6.69 4.95 5.72
C ALA A 179 5.47 5.14 6.64
N LYS A 180 4.46 4.28 6.53
CA LYS A 180 3.24 4.27 7.34
C LYS A 180 2.59 2.89 7.24
N GLY A 181 2.04 2.35 8.35
CA GLY A 181 1.43 1.02 8.34
C GLY A 181 2.45 -0.04 7.90
N GLN A 182 2.15 -0.77 6.86
CA GLN A 182 3.04 -1.80 6.31
C GLN A 182 3.67 -1.37 4.96
N LYS A 183 3.93 -0.08 4.80
CA LYS A 183 4.58 0.51 3.62
C LYS A 183 6.01 0.90 3.95
N TYR A 184 6.92 0.54 3.05
CA TYR A 184 8.36 0.78 3.16
C TYR A 184 8.85 1.43 1.88
N GLN A 185 9.91 2.21 1.96
CA GLN A 185 10.50 2.90 0.81
C GLN A 185 12.02 3.01 0.95
N ALA A 186 12.73 2.90 -0.17
CA ALA A 186 14.17 3.06 -0.25
C ALA A 186 14.57 3.80 -1.51
N LEU A 187 15.70 4.50 -1.49
CA LEU A 187 16.22 5.22 -2.65
C LEU A 187 17.43 4.48 -3.23
N TYR A 188 17.36 4.24 -4.51
CA TYR A 188 18.40 3.62 -5.33
C TYR A 188 18.81 4.54 -6.47
N ALA A 189 19.92 4.23 -7.13
CA ALA A 189 20.31 4.89 -8.37
C ALA A 189 20.84 3.88 -9.40
N CYS A 190 20.51 4.13 -10.65
CA CYS A 190 21.16 3.59 -11.82
C CYS A 190 22.15 4.62 -12.35
N GLU A 191 23.34 4.21 -12.74
CA GLU A 191 24.35 5.11 -13.32
C GLU A 191 23.87 5.79 -14.61
N GLU A 192 23.07 5.07 -15.40
CA GLU A 192 22.57 5.56 -16.71
C GLU A 192 21.19 6.22 -16.62
N HIS A 193 20.33 5.74 -15.67
CA HIS A 193 18.91 6.14 -15.64
C HIS A 193 18.52 6.95 -14.40
N GLY A 194 19.49 7.30 -13.55
CA GLY A 194 19.29 8.19 -12.40
C GLY A 194 18.62 7.55 -11.20
N GLU A 195 18.02 8.37 -10.33
CA GLU A 195 17.43 7.94 -9.07
C GLU A 195 16.10 7.20 -9.28
N MET A 196 15.91 6.12 -8.51
CA MET A 196 14.71 5.31 -8.48
C MET A 196 14.29 5.05 -7.04
N MET A 197 13.01 5.20 -6.75
CA MET A 197 12.44 4.91 -5.45
C MET A 197 11.75 3.54 -5.49
N LEU A 198 12.16 2.67 -4.60
CA LEU A 198 11.48 1.40 -4.35
C LEU A 198 10.43 1.60 -3.27
N LEU A 199 9.19 1.22 -3.58
CA LEU A 199 8.09 1.17 -2.65
C LEU A 199 7.73 -0.30 -2.40
N ALA A 200 7.76 -0.74 -1.15
CA ALA A 200 7.31 -2.07 -0.76
C ALA A 200 6.08 -1.95 0.14
N THR A 201 5.02 -2.67 -0.20
CA THR A 201 3.80 -2.76 0.61
C THR A 201 3.60 -4.20 1.03
N VAL A 202 3.63 -4.47 2.32
CA VAL A 202 3.42 -5.81 2.87
C VAL A 202 1.96 -5.95 3.28
N ARG A 203 1.31 -7.06 2.94
CA ARG A 203 -0.07 -7.36 3.34
C ARG A 203 -0.16 -8.78 3.88
N LYS A 204 -1.03 -8.99 4.86
CA LYS A 204 -1.31 -10.31 5.40
C LYS A 204 -2.23 -11.07 4.45
N ASN A 205 -1.91 -12.32 4.17
CA ASN A 205 -2.74 -13.26 3.42
C ASN A 205 -3.80 -13.90 4.34
N ILE A 206 -4.80 -14.54 3.76
CA ILE A 206 -5.85 -15.24 4.50
C ILE A 206 -5.27 -16.41 5.34
N ASN A 207 -4.21 -17.06 4.85
CA ASN A 207 -3.52 -18.16 5.52
C ASN A 207 -2.48 -17.72 6.57
N GLU A 208 -2.63 -16.51 7.12
CA GLU A 208 -1.77 -15.90 8.14
C GLU A 208 -0.33 -15.59 7.69
N THR A 209 0.05 -15.90 6.45
CA THR A 209 1.33 -15.49 5.86
C THR A 209 1.27 -14.06 5.33
N PHE A 210 2.41 -13.55 4.83
CA PHE A 210 2.48 -12.21 4.26
C PHE A 210 2.86 -12.27 2.78
N ARG A 211 2.28 -11.38 1.98
CA ARG A 211 2.72 -11.06 0.61
C ARG A 211 3.26 -9.65 0.55
N MET A 212 4.07 -9.38 -0.44
CA MET A 212 4.66 -8.05 -0.62
C MET A 212 4.56 -7.63 -2.08
N ARG A 213 4.02 -6.44 -2.30
CA ARG A 213 4.03 -5.74 -3.57
C ARG A 213 5.21 -4.77 -3.59
N VAL A 214 6.05 -4.88 -4.60
CA VAL A 214 7.20 -4.01 -4.82
C VAL A 214 6.99 -3.20 -6.09
N ILE A 215 7.22 -1.91 -6.00
CA ILE A 215 7.12 -0.98 -7.12
C ILE A 215 8.43 -0.18 -7.20
N LEU A 216 9.00 -0.08 -8.39
CA LEU A 216 10.06 0.87 -8.72
C LEU A 216 9.45 2.02 -9.54
N LEU A 217 9.75 3.25 -9.15
CA LEU A 217 9.32 4.46 -9.85
C LEU A 217 10.44 5.50 -9.90
N ARG A 218 10.32 6.46 -10.81
CA ARG A 218 11.12 7.69 -10.78
C ARG A 218 10.48 8.65 -9.78
N PRO A 219 11.19 9.01 -8.69
CA PRO A 219 10.61 9.91 -7.70
C PRO A 219 10.58 11.35 -8.24
N ASP A 220 9.47 12.05 -8.02
CA ASP A 220 9.41 13.50 -8.16
C ASP A 220 10.11 14.19 -6.97
N GLU A 221 10.34 15.50 -7.09
CA GLU A 221 11.04 16.28 -6.06
C GLU A 221 10.27 16.31 -4.73
N GLU A 222 8.94 16.30 -4.77
CA GLU A 222 8.11 16.28 -3.56
C GLU A 222 8.27 14.96 -2.79
N ARG A 223 8.30 13.82 -3.49
CA ARG A 223 8.56 12.50 -2.88
C ARG A 223 9.96 12.41 -2.30
N LEU A 224 10.96 12.89 -3.03
CA LEU A 224 12.36 12.92 -2.55
C LEU A 224 12.49 13.77 -1.30
N THR A 225 11.90 14.94 -1.26
CA THR A 225 11.92 15.85 -0.12
C THR A 225 11.29 15.18 1.10
N ARG A 226 10.06 14.67 0.99
CA ARG A 226 9.36 13.96 2.07
C ARG A 226 10.14 12.75 2.59
N TYR A 227 10.75 12.00 1.68
CA TYR A 227 11.58 10.85 2.05
C TYR A 227 12.83 11.27 2.84
N ARG A 228 13.54 12.31 2.37
CA ARG A 228 14.76 12.83 3.02
C ARG A 228 14.48 13.45 4.38
N GLU A 229 13.39 14.19 4.52
CA GLU A 229 12.93 14.74 5.81
C GLU A 229 12.67 13.62 6.82
N LYS A 230 11.95 12.59 6.41
CA LYS A 230 11.69 11.43 7.28
C LYS A 230 12.96 10.70 7.69
N LEU A 231 13.88 10.51 6.74
CA LEU A 231 15.19 9.90 7.01
C LEU A 231 16.01 10.72 8.02
N ALA A 232 16.00 12.05 7.88
CA ALA A 232 16.66 12.94 8.83
C ALA A 232 16.08 12.80 10.23
N GLY A 233 14.74 12.81 10.36
CA GLY A 233 14.05 12.60 11.64
C GLY A 233 14.38 11.26 12.29
N GLU A 234 14.43 10.15 11.52
CA GLU A 234 14.84 8.86 12.07
C GLU A 234 16.30 8.82 12.51
N ARG A 235 17.18 9.48 11.75
CA ARG A 235 18.61 9.59 12.13
C ARG A 235 18.78 10.36 13.43
N GLU A 236 18.05 11.46 13.62
CA GLU A 236 18.05 12.25 14.85
C GLU A 236 17.49 11.46 16.03
N PHE A 237 16.36 10.77 15.85
CA PHE A 237 15.76 9.91 16.86
C PHE A 237 16.75 8.82 17.33
N ARG A 238 17.40 8.11 16.40
CA ARG A 238 18.40 7.09 16.73
C ARG A 238 19.62 7.67 17.43
N ARG A 239 20.09 8.88 17.06
CA ARG A 239 21.19 9.57 17.75
C ARG A 239 20.83 9.94 19.18
N ALA A 240 19.62 10.47 19.39
CA ALA A 240 19.14 10.84 20.72
C ALA A 240 19.02 9.62 21.65
N HIS A 241 18.53 8.49 21.14
CA HIS A 241 18.40 7.25 21.92
C HIS A 241 19.75 6.59 22.23
N ARG A 242 20.71 6.62 21.30
CA ARG A 242 22.10 6.15 21.56
C ARG A 242 22.80 6.98 22.63
N ARG A 243 22.53 8.29 22.72
CA ARG A 243 23.10 9.16 23.78
C ARG A 243 22.49 8.85 25.13
N ARG A 244 21.20 8.52 25.24
CA ARG A 244 20.53 8.15 26.49
C ARG A 244 20.97 6.78 27.02
N GLY A 245 21.34 5.84 26.16
CA GLY A 245 21.85 4.50 26.55
C GLY A 245 23.30 4.47 27.01
N ARG A 246 24.07 5.56 26.84
CA ARG A 246 25.39 5.74 27.39
C ARG A 246 25.31 6.57 28.67
N GLY A 247 24.74 5.98 29.72
CA GLY A 247 24.90 6.53 31.09
C GLY A 247 26.39 6.57 31.50
N PRO A 248 26.78 7.45 32.45
CA PRO A 248 28.16 7.59 32.84
C PRO A 248 28.74 6.25 33.29
N LYS A 249 29.86 5.85 32.69
CA LYS A 249 30.67 4.74 33.22
C LYS A 249 30.92 4.99 34.69
N LYS A 250 30.41 4.13 35.58
CA LYS A 250 30.83 4.13 36.97
C LYS A 250 32.36 3.95 37.00
N GLU A 251 33.08 4.98 37.48
CA GLU A 251 34.48 4.86 37.79
C GLU A 251 34.64 3.74 38.80
N GLY A 252 35.41 2.73 38.42
CA GLY A 252 35.74 1.62 39.29
C GLY A 252 36.55 2.11 40.47
N THR A 253 36.01 2.01 41.65
CA THR A 253 36.72 2.16 42.92
C THR A 253 37.86 1.17 42.93
N LYS A 254 39.10 1.69 42.91
CA LYS A 254 40.32 0.92 43.19
C LYS A 254 40.20 0.35 44.61
N ALA A 255 40.09 -0.95 44.73
CA ALA A 255 40.28 -1.63 46.01
C ALA A 255 41.76 -1.59 46.34
N THR A 256 42.11 -0.89 47.43
CA THR A 256 43.41 -0.94 48.06
C THR A 256 43.58 -2.29 48.76
N SER A 257 44.51 -3.09 48.26
CA SER A 257 44.99 -4.31 48.95
C SER A 257 45.67 -3.95 50.23
N LYS A 258 45.17 -4.36 51.40
CA LYS A 258 45.89 -4.44 52.65
C LYS A 258 46.77 -5.69 52.64
N ALA A 259 48.02 -5.49 52.81
CA ALA A 259 48.99 -6.56 53.06
C ALA A 259 48.74 -7.20 54.47
N ASP A 260 48.66 -8.52 54.49
CA ASP A 260 48.65 -9.31 55.70
C ASP A 260 50.07 -9.64 56.07
N ALA A 261 50.41 -9.40 57.35
CA ALA A 261 51.62 -9.77 58.00
C ALA A 261 51.65 -11.26 58.44
N PRO A 262 52.81 -11.92 58.57
CA PRO A 262 52.87 -13.33 58.84
C PRO A 262 52.64 -13.63 60.35
N ILE A 263 51.97 -14.75 60.61
CA ILE A 263 51.84 -15.33 61.95
C ILE A 263 52.74 -16.54 62.02
N ASP A 264 53.71 -16.47 62.90
CA ASP A 264 54.48 -17.58 63.42
C ASP A 264 53.62 -18.45 64.32
N ASN A 265 53.57 -19.74 64.09
CA ASN A 265 53.77 -20.95 64.88
C ASN A 265 53.18 -22.16 64.20
#